data_800ee3fc92a3a097a99a56ee2585461c
#
_entry.id   800ee3fc92a3a097a99a56ee2585461c
#
_cell.length_a   1.000
_cell.length_b   1.000
_cell.length_c   1.000
_cell.angle_alpha   90.00
_cell.angle_beta   90.00
_cell.angle_gamma   90.00
#
_symmetry.space_group_name_H-M   'P 1'
#
loop_
_entity.id
_entity.type
_entity.pdbx_description
1 polymer ?
#
loop_
_entity_poly.entity_id
_entity_poly.type
_entity_poly.pdbx_seq_one_letter_code
_entity_poly.pdbx_strand_id
1 'polypeptide(L)'
;MNEPIVITEKYKESEIIGCIITNEHIYKDDNNIIPIKAMWDTGSSGTVISSDLVKKLGLSPIGKSMVKSSGSSFKSGVYNLELLLAEKQIFGLQVTESDQLNNSDMDVLIGMDVITLGDFAISTVGEEICFSFRYPSQGLIDFKEQEIEK
;
A
#
# COMPACT_ATOMS: atom_id res chain seq x y z
N MET A 1 -16.35 13.97 -14.16
CA MET A 1 -15.48 13.54 -13.03
C MET A 1 -15.48 12.03 -13.01
N ASN A 2 -14.29 11.44 -12.93
CA ASN A 2 -14.22 10.00 -12.77
C ASN A 2 -14.66 9.63 -11.34
N GLU A 3 -15.42 8.56 -11.22
CA GLU A 3 -15.78 8.03 -9.91
C GLU A 3 -14.50 7.66 -9.12
N PRO A 4 -14.47 7.93 -7.82
CA PRO A 4 -13.32 7.52 -7.00
C PRO A 4 -13.15 6.00 -7.01
N ILE A 5 -11.92 5.55 -6.98
CA ILE A 5 -11.65 4.14 -6.71
C ILE A 5 -11.86 3.86 -5.22
N VAL A 6 -12.36 2.69 -4.91
CA VAL A 6 -12.56 2.23 -3.53
C VAL A 6 -12.00 0.82 -3.38
N ILE A 7 -11.17 0.63 -2.37
CA ILE A 7 -10.70 -0.66 -1.90
C ILE A 7 -11.32 -0.89 -0.54
N THR A 8 -12.01 -1.98 -0.35
CA THR A 8 -12.59 -2.36 0.93
C THR A 8 -12.35 -3.84 1.20
N GLU A 9 -11.82 -4.13 2.37
CA GLU A 9 -11.65 -5.49 2.87
C GLU A 9 -12.26 -5.60 4.26
N LYS A 10 -12.94 -6.71 4.49
CA LYS A 10 -13.54 -7.03 5.79
C LYS A 10 -12.86 -8.26 6.37
N TYR A 11 -12.52 -8.15 7.63
CA TYR A 11 -11.83 -9.20 8.37
C TYR A 11 -12.62 -9.50 9.65
N LYS A 12 -12.55 -10.75 10.09
CA LYS A 12 -12.89 -11.08 11.48
C LYS A 12 -11.71 -10.77 12.37
N GLU A 13 -11.96 -10.40 13.61
CA GLU A 13 -10.90 -10.09 14.58
C GLU A 13 -9.84 -11.20 14.67
N SER A 14 -10.27 -12.47 14.57
CA SER A 14 -9.38 -13.64 14.56
C SER A 14 -8.50 -13.77 13.31
N GLU A 15 -8.80 -13.04 12.23
CA GLU A 15 -8.08 -13.10 10.95
C GLU A 15 -7.02 -12.01 10.83
N ILE A 16 -7.09 -10.95 11.65
CA ILE A 16 -6.09 -9.88 11.66
C ILE A 16 -4.94 -10.27 12.56
N ILE A 17 -3.81 -10.57 11.93
CA ILE A 17 -2.53 -10.84 12.58
C ILE A 17 -1.63 -9.59 12.53
N GLY A 18 -2.20 -8.43 12.83
CA GLY A 18 -1.46 -7.18 13.00
C GLY A 18 -1.17 -6.37 11.74
N CYS A 19 -1.69 -6.73 10.56
CA CYS A 19 -1.52 -5.95 9.34
C CYS A 19 -2.72 -6.06 8.39
N ILE A 20 -2.89 -5.04 7.56
CA ILE A 20 -3.88 -5.01 6.48
C ILE A 20 -3.19 -5.38 5.18
N ILE A 21 -3.67 -6.43 4.54
CA ILE A 21 -3.15 -6.93 3.26
C ILE A 21 -4.29 -6.94 2.24
N THR A 22 -4.04 -6.38 1.06
CA THR A 22 -4.97 -6.42 -0.07
C THR A 22 -4.29 -7.00 -1.31
N ASN A 23 -5.09 -7.54 -2.24
CA ASN A 23 -4.61 -8.03 -3.52
C ASN A 23 -4.69 -6.90 -4.53
N GLU A 24 -3.55 -6.47 -5.02
CA GLU A 24 -3.38 -5.38 -5.96
C GLU A 24 -2.54 -5.82 -7.15
N HIS A 25 -2.12 -4.90 -8.00
CA HIS A 25 -1.35 -5.22 -9.18
C HIS A 25 -0.22 -4.22 -9.43
N ILE A 26 0.80 -4.69 -10.13
CA ILE A 26 1.79 -3.84 -10.79
C ILE A 26 1.45 -3.79 -12.27
N TYR A 27 1.36 -2.57 -12.80
CA TYR A 27 1.15 -2.33 -14.22
C TYR A 27 2.49 -2.18 -14.92
N LYS A 28 2.76 -2.97 -15.93
CA LYS A 28 3.88 -2.79 -16.83
C LYS A 28 3.42 -2.27 -18.20
N ASP A 29 2.41 -2.90 -18.74
CA ASP A 29 1.70 -2.52 -19.95
C ASP A 29 0.34 -3.24 -19.98
N ASP A 30 -0.51 -2.94 -20.97
CA ASP A 30 -1.87 -3.50 -21.05
C ASP A 30 -1.93 -5.04 -21.11
N ASN A 31 -0.84 -5.68 -21.50
CA ASN A 31 -0.74 -7.16 -21.56
C ASN A 31 0.01 -7.76 -20.37
N ASN A 32 0.64 -6.91 -19.55
CA ASN A 32 1.48 -7.32 -18.43
C ASN A 32 1.03 -6.61 -17.13
N ILE A 33 -0.01 -7.13 -16.53
CA ILE A 33 -0.52 -6.74 -15.22
C ILE A 33 -0.18 -7.87 -14.24
N ILE A 34 0.60 -7.58 -13.22
CA ILE A 34 1.18 -8.59 -12.34
C ILE A 34 0.49 -8.52 -10.99
N PRO A 35 -0.18 -9.61 -10.55
CA PRO A 35 -0.82 -9.65 -9.25
C PRO A 35 0.23 -9.64 -8.13
N ILE A 36 -0.06 -8.88 -7.08
CA ILE A 36 0.77 -8.75 -5.90
C ILE A 36 -0.07 -8.77 -4.63
N LYS A 37 0.57 -9.11 -3.51
CA LYS A 37 0.03 -8.86 -2.18
C LYS A 37 0.66 -7.60 -1.62
N ALA A 38 -0.17 -6.64 -1.27
CA ALA A 38 0.23 -5.35 -0.75
C ALA A 38 -0.18 -5.19 0.71
N MET A 39 0.77 -4.84 1.57
CA MET A 39 0.53 -4.47 2.95
C MET A 39 0.44 -2.95 3.07
N TRP A 40 -0.57 -2.47 3.79
CA TRP A 40 -0.75 -1.05 4.07
C TRP A 40 -0.08 -0.71 5.40
N ASP A 41 0.88 0.22 5.36
CA ASP A 41 1.72 0.57 6.51
C ASP A 41 1.80 2.09 6.72
N THR A 42 1.05 2.59 7.68
CA THR A 42 1.08 4.01 8.09
C THR A 42 2.38 4.41 8.79
N GLY A 43 3.20 3.45 9.19
CA GLY A 43 4.52 3.68 9.80
C GLY A 43 5.65 3.88 8.79
N SER A 44 5.39 3.65 7.50
CA SER A 44 6.37 3.85 6.44
C SER A 44 6.09 5.14 5.67
N SER A 45 7.11 5.99 5.53
CA SER A 45 6.98 7.24 4.76
C SER A 45 6.86 7.02 3.25
N GLY A 46 7.45 5.94 2.74
CA GLY A 46 7.45 5.58 1.32
C GLY A 46 7.06 4.14 1.08
N THR A 47 6.66 3.86 -0.14
CA THR A 47 6.34 2.51 -0.59
C THR A 47 7.61 1.70 -0.82
N VAL A 48 7.58 0.43 -0.44
CA VAL A 48 8.70 -0.50 -0.46
C VAL A 48 8.34 -1.72 -1.29
N ILE A 49 9.29 -2.20 -2.08
CA ILE A 49 9.16 -3.42 -2.89
C ILE A 49 10.13 -4.50 -2.39
N SER A 50 9.71 -5.77 -2.42
CA SER A 50 10.59 -6.87 -2.07
C SER A 50 11.72 -7.05 -3.08
N SER A 51 12.90 -7.45 -2.60
CA SER A 51 14.03 -7.77 -3.48
C SER A 51 13.73 -8.91 -4.45
N ASP A 52 12.92 -9.87 -4.02
CA ASP A 52 12.48 -10.98 -4.89
C ASP A 52 11.62 -10.50 -6.04
N LEU A 53 10.71 -9.55 -5.79
CA LEU A 53 9.87 -8.98 -6.83
C LEU A 53 10.68 -8.08 -7.79
N VAL A 54 11.65 -7.31 -7.28
CA VAL A 54 12.58 -6.54 -8.12
C VAL A 54 13.28 -7.44 -9.15
N LYS A 55 13.78 -8.58 -8.70
CA LYS A 55 14.43 -9.58 -9.57
C LYS A 55 13.45 -10.19 -10.57
N LYS A 56 12.28 -10.60 -10.10
CA LYS A 56 11.24 -11.21 -10.94
C LYS A 56 10.78 -10.27 -12.04
N LEU A 57 10.68 -8.97 -11.76
CA LEU A 57 10.25 -7.95 -12.72
C LEU A 57 11.39 -7.44 -13.61
N GLY A 58 12.64 -7.78 -13.28
CA GLY A 58 13.81 -7.29 -14.00
C GLY A 58 13.98 -5.78 -13.93
N LEU A 59 13.66 -5.17 -12.78
CA LEU A 59 13.73 -3.73 -12.59
C LEU A 59 15.20 -3.28 -12.50
N SER A 60 15.49 -2.13 -13.11
CA SER A 60 16.78 -1.46 -13.00
C SER A 60 16.70 -0.31 -12.02
N PRO A 61 17.65 -0.18 -11.08
CA PRO A 61 17.64 0.91 -10.11
C PRO A 61 17.87 2.26 -10.80
N ILE A 62 17.14 3.29 -10.36
CA ILE A 62 17.35 4.67 -10.78
C ILE A 62 18.27 5.45 -9.83
N GLY A 63 18.60 4.86 -8.69
CA GLY A 63 19.46 5.46 -7.67
C GLY A 63 19.53 4.59 -6.42
N LYS A 64 20.09 5.18 -5.37
CA LYS A 64 20.14 4.58 -4.03
C LYS A 64 19.65 5.58 -3.00
N SER A 65 18.92 5.09 -2.01
CA SER A 65 18.44 5.89 -0.89
C SER A 65 18.93 5.31 0.42
N MET A 66 19.11 6.18 1.42
CA MET A 66 19.35 5.76 2.79
C MET A 66 18.03 5.43 3.46
N VAL A 67 17.85 4.17 3.81
CA VAL A 67 16.69 3.70 4.57
C VAL A 67 17.07 3.64 6.05
N LYS A 68 16.28 4.32 6.87
CA LYS A 68 16.39 4.24 8.33
C LYS A 68 15.33 3.25 8.84
N SER A 69 15.80 2.22 9.49
CA SER A 69 15.01 1.29 10.27
C SER A 69 15.41 1.40 11.74
N SER A 70 14.57 0.96 12.66
CA SER A 70 14.86 1.08 14.10
C SER A 70 16.27 0.59 14.45
N GLY A 71 17.18 1.53 14.72
CA GLY A 71 18.56 1.27 15.15
C GLY A 71 19.59 1.05 14.04
N SER A 72 19.22 1.08 12.76
CA SER A 72 20.17 0.96 11.65
C SER A 72 19.79 1.82 10.44
N SER A 73 20.81 2.17 9.64
CA SER A 73 20.60 2.77 8.33
C SER A 73 21.38 2.00 7.27
N PHE A 74 20.80 1.79 6.11
CA PHE A 74 21.43 1.08 5.00
C PHE A 74 21.05 1.73 3.66
N LYS A 75 21.90 1.52 2.64
CA LYS A 75 21.59 1.97 1.29
C LYS A 75 20.71 0.95 0.60
N SER A 76 19.62 1.42 -0.02
CA SER A 76 18.70 0.60 -0.78
C SER A 76 18.60 1.10 -2.21
N GLY A 77 18.38 0.20 -3.16
CA GLY A 77 18.03 0.55 -4.53
C GLY A 77 16.69 1.29 -4.57
N VAL A 78 16.60 2.27 -5.46
CA VAL A 78 15.37 3.00 -5.76
C VAL A 78 14.93 2.67 -7.16
N TYR A 79 13.64 2.40 -7.34
CA TYR A 79 13.05 1.98 -8.60
C TYR A 79 11.82 2.79 -8.93
N ASN A 80 11.54 3.00 -10.22
CA ASN A 80 10.24 3.45 -10.67
C ASN A 80 9.28 2.26 -10.74
N LEU A 81 8.08 2.44 -10.22
CA LEU A 81 7.04 1.43 -10.19
C LEU A 81 5.69 2.06 -10.53
N GLU A 82 4.89 1.37 -11.32
CA GLU A 82 3.49 1.72 -11.55
C GLU A 82 2.60 0.74 -10.78
N LEU A 83 2.04 1.22 -9.67
CA LEU A 83 1.14 0.47 -8.82
C LEU A 83 -0.29 0.66 -9.32
N LEU A 84 -0.97 -0.44 -9.62
CA LEU A 84 -2.37 -0.43 -10.07
C LEU A 84 -3.27 -0.84 -8.91
N LEU A 85 -4.06 0.10 -8.41
CA LEU A 85 -4.99 -0.11 -7.32
C LEU A 85 -6.43 -0.28 -7.82
N ALA A 86 -7.15 -1.20 -7.20
CA ALA A 86 -8.55 -1.53 -7.52
C ALA A 86 -8.77 -1.85 -9.01
N GLU A 87 -7.73 -2.35 -9.70
CA GLU A 87 -7.75 -2.63 -11.15
C GLU A 87 -8.16 -1.42 -12.02
N LYS A 88 -8.05 -0.20 -11.51
CA LYS A 88 -8.54 1.03 -12.16
C LYS A 88 -7.55 2.18 -12.17
N GLN A 89 -6.81 2.39 -11.10
CA GLN A 89 -5.96 3.57 -10.95
C GLN A 89 -4.49 3.23 -10.85
N ILE A 90 -3.70 3.81 -11.75
CA ILE A 90 -2.24 3.67 -11.76
C ILE A 90 -1.62 4.83 -10.98
N PHE A 91 -0.72 4.47 -10.06
CA PHE A 91 0.12 5.40 -9.32
C PHE A 91 1.57 5.19 -9.72
N GLY A 92 2.18 6.19 -10.36
CA GLY A 92 3.62 6.21 -10.62
C GLY A 92 4.38 6.58 -9.36
N LEU A 93 5.22 5.67 -8.87
CA LEU A 93 5.93 5.80 -7.60
C LEU A 93 7.42 5.59 -7.76
N GLN A 94 8.20 6.22 -6.90
CA GLN A 94 9.55 5.79 -6.60
C GLN A 94 9.53 4.95 -5.33
N VAL A 95 10.01 3.71 -5.44
CA VAL A 95 9.99 2.74 -4.35
C VAL A 95 11.40 2.34 -3.96
N THR A 96 11.58 2.00 -2.69
CA THR A 96 12.83 1.43 -2.20
C THR A 96 12.73 -0.08 -2.10
N GLU A 97 13.85 -0.75 -2.31
CA GLU A 97 13.95 -2.21 -2.20
C GLU A 97 14.22 -2.63 -0.75
N SER A 98 13.62 -3.73 -0.32
CA SER A 98 13.93 -4.38 0.96
C SER A 98 13.93 -5.89 0.84
N ASP A 99 14.98 -6.52 1.35
CA ASP A 99 15.07 -7.98 1.50
C ASP A 99 14.27 -8.50 2.70
N GLN A 100 13.86 -7.62 3.61
CA GLN A 100 13.02 -7.99 4.76
C GLN A 100 11.61 -8.46 4.36
N LEU A 101 11.14 -8.08 3.16
CA LEU A 101 9.88 -8.57 2.61
C LEU A 101 10.02 -9.93 1.91
N ASN A 102 11.24 -10.37 1.63
CA ASN A 102 11.49 -11.68 1.03
C ASN A 102 11.03 -12.79 2.00
N ASN A 103 10.52 -13.89 1.44
CA ASN A 103 9.96 -15.01 2.19
C ASN A 103 8.76 -14.65 3.11
N SER A 104 8.27 -13.44 3.02
CA SER A 104 6.94 -13.08 3.50
C SER A 104 5.94 -13.26 2.36
N ASP A 105 4.65 -13.36 2.70
CA ASP A 105 3.59 -13.41 1.67
C ASP A 105 3.29 -12.02 1.09
N MET A 106 4.20 -11.05 1.28
CA MET A 106 4.01 -9.67 0.86
C MET A 106 5.03 -9.27 -0.19
N ASP A 107 4.56 -8.66 -1.25
CA ASP A 107 5.38 -8.19 -2.37
C ASP A 107 5.71 -6.70 -2.27
N VAL A 108 4.75 -5.91 -1.82
CA VAL A 108 4.83 -4.45 -1.73
C VAL A 108 4.28 -4.00 -0.38
N LEU A 109 4.95 -3.02 0.21
CA LEU A 109 4.49 -2.30 1.39
C LEU A 109 4.08 -0.90 0.94
N ILE A 110 2.78 -0.59 1.02
CA ILE A 110 2.22 0.70 0.65
C ILE A 110 2.40 1.66 1.83
N GLY A 111 3.16 2.71 1.63
CA GLY A 111 3.47 3.72 2.64
C GLY A 111 2.59 4.96 2.58
N MET A 112 2.97 5.95 3.37
CA MET A 112 2.25 7.22 3.48
C MET A 112 2.26 8.04 2.20
N ASP A 113 3.20 7.79 1.30
CA ASP A 113 3.26 8.41 -0.03
C ASP A 113 2.01 8.12 -0.89
N VAL A 114 1.38 6.97 -0.69
CA VAL A 114 0.10 6.60 -1.32
C VAL A 114 -1.08 6.89 -0.38
N ILE A 115 -0.97 6.51 0.88
CA ILE A 115 -2.06 6.62 1.87
C ILE A 115 -2.57 8.06 1.98
N THR A 116 -1.67 9.05 1.97
CA THR A 116 -2.04 10.47 2.08
C THR A 116 -2.65 11.07 0.82
N LEU A 117 -2.69 10.34 -0.29
CA LEU A 117 -3.36 10.79 -1.50
C LEU A 117 -4.88 10.64 -1.46
N GLY A 118 -5.38 9.81 -0.56
CA GLY A 118 -6.80 9.49 -0.45
C GLY A 118 -7.31 9.48 0.98
N ASP A 119 -8.46 8.82 1.15
CA ASP A 119 -9.09 8.60 2.45
C ASP A 119 -8.80 7.17 2.92
N PHE A 120 -8.25 7.05 4.10
CA PHE A 120 -7.88 5.78 4.72
C PHE A 120 -8.63 5.61 6.04
N ALA A 121 -9.31 4.49 6.23
CA ALA A 121 -10.08 4.24 7.43
C ALA A 121 -10.04 2.77 7.85
N ILE A 122 -10.00 2.54 9.15
CA ILE A 122 -10.22 1.25 9.78
C ILE A 122 -11.30 1.43 10.84
N SER A 123 -12.34 0.61 10.77
CA SER A 123 -13.47 0.63 11.71
C SER A 123 -13.71 -0.77 12.25
N THR A 124 -14.16 -0.86 13.49
CA THR A 124 -14.45 -2.14 14.13
C THR A 124 -15.83 -2.09 14.78
N VAL A 125 -16.67 -3.06 14.46
CA VAL A 125 -17.96 -3.28 15.10
C VAL A 125 -18.08 -4.76 15.48
N GLY A 126 -18.18 -5.04 16.78
CA GLY A 126 -18.14 -6.42 17.26
C GLY A 126 -16.83 -7.09 16.90
N GLU A 127 -16.93 -8.22 16.22
CA GLU A 127 -15.77 -9.00 15.71
C GLU A 127 -15.39 -8.67 14.26
N GLU A 128 -16.13 -7.77 13.60
CA GLU A 128 -15.87 -7.38 12.22
C GLU A 128 -15.01 -6.12 12.17
N ILE A 129 -13.94 -6.20 11.40
CA ILE A 129 -13.02 -5.10 11.11
C ILE A 129 -13.13 -4.77 9.64
N CYS A 130 -13.36 -3.50 9.31
CA CYS A 130 -13.43 -3.01 7.95
C CYS A 130 -12.25 -2.07 7.67
N PHE A 131 -11.42 -2.42 6.71
CA PHE A 131 -10.46 -1.53 6.09
C PHE A 131 -11.05 -0.91 4.84
N SER A 132 -10.83 0.38 4.62
CA SER A 132 -11.23 1.05 3.40
C SER A 132 -10.23 2.13 2.99
N PHE A 133 -9.96 2.21 1.70
CA PHE A 133 -9.19 3.28 1.06
C PHE A 133 -9.95 3.81 -0.15
N ARG A 134 -9.97 5.11 -0.32
CA ARG A 134 -10.65 5.80 -1.42
C ARG A 134 -9.74 6.86 -2.03
N TYR A 135 -9.64 6.87 -3.36
CA TYR A 135 -8.89 7.88 -4.12
C TYR A 135 -9.72 8.41 -5.30
N PRO A 136 -9.73 9.71 -5.58
CA PRO A 136 -9.20 10.78 -4.72
C PRO A 136 -10.01 10.94 -3.42
N SER A 137 -9.42 11.67 -2.46
CA SER A 137 -10.12 12.01 -1.21
C SER A 137 -11.44 12.72 -1.51
N GLN A 138 -12.49 12.36 -0.76
CA GLN A 138 -13.82 12.98 -0.88
C GLN A 138 -14.11 13.95 0.27
N GLY A 139 -13.16 14.15 1.17
CA GLY A 139 -13.27 15.09 2.27
C GLY A 139 -12.55 14.62 3.52
N LEU A 140 -12.48 15.48 4.51
CA LEU A 140 -11.87 15.15 5.79
C LEU A 140 -12.78 14.22 6.59
N ILE A 141 -12.19 13.18 7.16
CA ILE A 141 -12.85 12.30 8.13
C ILE A 141 -12.45 12.79 9.51
N ASP A 142 -13.31 13.63 10.10
CA ASP A 142 -13.13 14.15 11.45
C ASP A 142 -14.31 13.71 12.33
N PHE A 143 -14.06 12.76 13.22
CA PHE A 143 -15.09 12.22 14.10
C PHE A 143 -15.58 13.21 15.14
N LYS A 144 -14.87 14.31 15.40
CA LYS A 144 -15.34 15.38 16.28
C LYS A 144 -16.42 16.24 15.62
N GLU A 145 -16.35 16.36 14.30
CA GLU A 145 -17.31 17.15 13.49
C GLU A 145 -18.48 16.31 12.99
N GLN A 146 -18.42 14.98 13.15
CA GLN A 146 -19.53 14.10 12.79
C GLN A 146 -20.52 13.97 13.96
N GLU A 147 -21.78 14.35 13.72
CA GLU A 147 -22.84 14.05 14.64
C GLU A 147 -23.07 12.54 14.68
N ILE A 148 -22.88 11.94 15.85
CA ILE A 148 -23.30 10.55 16.08
C ILE A 148 -24.79 10.59 16.30
N GLU A 149 -25.58 10.17 15.31
CA GLU A 149 -27.01 9.91 15.53
C GLU A 149 -27.15 8.87 16.65
N LYS A 150 -27.80 9.28 17.75
CA LYS A 150 -28.06 8.43 18.93
C LYS A 150 -29.22 7.49 18.68
#